data_241a17760ef46a177503b41bd7d4353a
#
_entry.id   241a17760ef46a177503b41bd7d4353a
#
_cell.length_a   1.000
_cell.length_b   1.000
_cell.length_c   1.000
_cell.angle_alpha   90.00
_cell.angle_beta   90.00
_cell.angle_gamma   90.00
#
_symmetry.space_group_name_H-M   'P 1'
#
loop_
_entity.id
_entity.type
_entity.pdbx_description
1 polymer ?
#
loop_
_entity_poly.entity_id
_entity_poly.type
_entity_poly.pdbx_seq_one_letter_code
_entity_poly.pdbx_strand_id
1 'polypeptide(L)'
;MTHTKANKSKILMLVLGLTMCLALMLGIVFASPTSTVYAEGETLTPYDIIYINNNPLNNGYYLKTSDGDQLNGNPDTGYVAKYKDGVLTLNNFNGGYVGINPGVSGYFTINLIGDNIITGGQNGVFIDGEHEGRVTITSNANGKLTINATSSVSSVWGIACGASVMAKNIDVVIGGNAQVTINATSNGENCQVDGIHARNVTIEDN
;
A
#
# COMPACT_ATOMS: atom_id res chain seq x y z
N MET A 1 8.86 12.59 -71.85
CA MET A 1 7.91 11.97 -70.94
C MET A 1 8.66 11.25 -69.80
N THR A 2 9.45 11.93 -68.96
CA THR A 2 10.29 11.28 -67.89
C THR A 2 10.25 11.95 -66.56
N HIS A 3 9.46 13.01 -66.35
CA HIS A 3 9.43 13.75 -65.07
C HIS A 3 8.38 13.27 -64.05
N THR A 4 7.45 12.38 -64.40
CA THR A 4 6.33 11.99 -63.55
C THR A 4 6.64 10.79 -62.64
N LYS A 5 7.67 9.98 -62.94
CA LYS A 5 8.02 8.81 -62.12
C LYS A 5 8.83 9.15 -60.84
N ALA A 6 9.68 10.16 -60.90
CA ALA A 6 10.52 10.55 -59.79
C ALA A 6 9.73 11.19 -58.61
N ASN A 7 8.65 11.90 -58.91
CA ASN A 7 7.80 12.52 -57.88
C ASN A 7 6.94 11.51 -57.10
N LYS A 8 6.45 10.45 -57.74
CA LYS A 8 5.66 9.42 -57.09
C LYS A 8 6.47 8.62 -56.06
N SER A 9 7.75 8.33 -56.38
CA SER A 9 8.64 7.61 -55.45
C SER A 9 9.00 8.45 -54.22
N LYS A 10 9.23 9.75 -54.39
CA LYS A 10 9.53 10.66 -53.27
C LYS A 10 8.32 10.86 -52.34
N ILE A 11 7.12 10.96 -52.91
CA ILE A 11 5.88 11.07 -52.11
C ILE A 11 5.60 9.76 -51.38
N LEU A 12 5.81 8.60 -52.00
CA LEU A 12 5.63 7.30 -51.36
C LEU A 12 6.60 7.09 -50.19
N MET A 13 7.88 7.47 -50.35
CA MET A 13 8.85 7.41 -49.22
C MET A 13 8.51 8.39 -48.09
N LEU A 14 7.99 9.58 -48.42
CA LEU A 14 7.57 10.54 -47.38
C LEU A 14 6.36 10.03 -46.58
N VAL A 15 5.39 9.42 -47.25
CA VAL A 15 4.21 8.83 -46.60
C VAL A 15 4.59 7.61 -45.76
N LEU A 16 5.49 6.74 -46.24
CA LEU A 16 5.97 5.60 -45.47
C LEU A 16 6.78 6.04 -44.23
N GLY A 17 7.62 7.08 -44.36
CA GLY A 17 8.37 7.64 -43.26
C GLY A 17 7.45 8.27 -42.17
N LEU A 18 6.40 8.98 -42.60
CA LEU A 18 5.45 9.62 -41.70
C LEU A 18 4.60 8.58 -40.95
N THR A 19 4.19 7.50 -41.63
CA THR A 19 3.44 6.40 -40.98
C THR A 19 4.30 5.60 -39.99
N MET A 20 5.58 5.37 -40.28
CA MET A 20 6.50 4.72 -39.36
C MET A 20 6.79 5.60 -38.14
N CYS A 21 6.96 6.91 -38.31
CA CYS A 21 7.12 7.83 -37.16
C CYS A 21 5.85 7.91 -36.29
N LEU A 22 4.66 7.89 -36.91
CA LEU A 22 3.39 7.89 -36.19
C LEU A 22 3.19 6.58 -35.42
N ALA A 23 3.57 5.44 -35.98
CA ALA A 23 3.50 4.14 -35.32
C ALA A 23 4.51 4.04 -34.15
N LEU A 24 5.71 4.63 -34.26
CA LEU A 24 6.69 4.72 -33.21
C LEU A 24 6.21 5.66 -32.08
N MET A 25 5.59 6.79 -32.40
CA MET A 25 5.03 7.69 -31.40
C MET A 25 3.84 7.08 -30.65
N LEU A 26 2.97 6.34 -31.34
CA LEU A 26 1.88 5.60 -30.71
C LEU A 26 2.40 4.43 -29.85
N GLY A 27 3.50 3.79 -30.22
CA GLY A 27 4.14 2.73 -29.44
C GLY A 27 4.77 3.23 -28.13
N ILE A 28 5.27 4.47 -28.11
CA ILE A 28 5.86 5.07 -26.89
C ILE A 28 4.77 5.52 -25.90
N VAL A 29 3.59 5.89 -26.41
CA VAL A 29 2.47 6.31 -25.52
C VAL A 29 1.84 5.12 -24.79
N PHE A 30 2.03 3.89 -25.25
CA PHE A 30 1.52 2.68 -24.61
C PHE A 30 2.55 1.89 -23.79
N ALA A 31 3.80 2.36 -23.71
CA ALA A 31 4.72 1.93 -22.68
C ALA A 31 4.44 2.71 -21.38
N SER A 32 3.18 2.71 -20.93
CA SER A 32 2.89 2.96 -19.52
C SER A 32 3.66 1.93 -18.72
N PRO A 33 4.33 2.32 -17.61
CA PRO A 33 4.88 1.33 -16.70
C PRO A 33 3.76 0.33 -16.43
N THR A 34 4.05 -0.93 -16.60
CA THR A 34 3.12 -2.01 -16.36
C THR A 34 2.57 -1.86 -14.95
N SER A 35 1.45 -1.12 -14.82
CA SER A 35 0.52 -1.43 -13.76
C SER A 35 0.21 -2.90 -13.98
N THR A 36 0.62 -3.74 -13.06
CA THR A 36 0.20 -5.13 -13.02
C THR A 36 -1.31 -5.11 -13.11
N VAL A 37 -1.82 -5.44 -14.30
CA VAL A 37 -3.26 -5.63 -14.52
C VAL A 37 -3.57 -6.88 -13.72
N TYR A 38 -4.14 -6.66 -12.53
CA TYR A 38 -4.75 -7.75 -11.78
C TYR A 38 -5.90 -8.30 -12.62
N ALA A 39 -6.02 -9.60 -12.66
CA ALA A 39 -7.06 -10.27 -13.42
C ALA A 39 -8.41 -9.62 -13.13
N GLU A 40 -9.06 -9.10 -14.17
CA GLU A 40 -10.45 -8.66 -14.08
C GLU A 40 -11.30 -9.85 -13.63
N GLY A 41 -11.85 -9.79 -12.44
CA GLY A 41 -12.79 -10.79 -11.96
C GLY A 41 -12.91 -10.98 -10.46
N GLU A 42 -11.92 -10.56 -9.65
CA GLU A 42 -12.08 -10.60 -8.21
C GLU A 42 -12.63 -9.26 -7.72
N THR A 43 -13.89 -9.25 -7.36
CA THR A 43 -14.48 -8.19 -6.54
C THR A 43 -13.75 -8.23 -5.20
N LEU A 44 -12.77 -7.31 -5.05
CA LEU A 44 -12.09 -7.11 -3.78
C LEU A 44 -13.16 -6.73 -2.76
N THR A 45 -13.45 -7.62 -1.84
CA THR A 45 -14.28 -7.26 -0.68
C THR A 45 -13.38 -6.44 0.25
N PRO A 46 -13.65 -5.14 0.42
CA PRO A 46 -12.94 -4.33 1.39
C PRO A 46 -13.08 -4.96 2.76
N TYR A 47 -12.05 -4.92 3.57
CA TYR A 47 -12.16 -5.31 4.97
C TYR A 47 -13.20 -4.41 5.64
N ASP A 48 -14.20 -5.01 6.29
CA ASP A 48 -15.30 -4.23 6.84
C ASP A 48 -14.89 -3.45 8.09
N ILE A 49 -13.91 -3.97 8.85
CA ILE A 49 -13.48 -3.40 10.13
C ILE A 49 -11.97 -3.49 10.26
N ILE A 50 -11.37 -2.38 10.65
CA ILE A 50 -10.00 -2.33 11.15
C ILE A 50 -10.01 -1.90 12.62
N TYR A 51 -8.89 -2.08 13.32
CA TYR A 51 -8.75 -1.72 14.72
C TYR A 51 -7.63 -0.71 14.88
N ILE A 52 -7.89 0.37 15.61
CA ILE A 52 -6.89 1.33 16.04
C ILE A 52 -6.94 1.39 17.56
N ASN A 53 -5.82 1.09 18.22
CA ASN A 53 -5.75 0.97 19.69
C ASN A 53 -6.81 0.00 20.24
N ASN A 54 -7.08 -1.11 19.56
CA ASN A 54 -8.15 -2.06 19.86
C ASN A 54 -9.59 -1.53 19.72
N ASN A 55 -9.77 -0.29 19.27
CA ASN A 55 -11.09 0.24 18.94
C ASN A 55 -11.41 0.00 17.46
N PRO A 56 -12.62 -0.45 17.13
CA PRO A 56 -13.00 -0.66 15.74
C PRO A 56 -13.09 0.67 14.98
N LEU A 57 -12.65 0.66 13.74
CA LEU A 57 -12.87 1.73 12.76
C LEU A 57 -13.55 1.11 11.54
N ASN A 58 -14.83 1.38 11.40
CA ASN A 58 -15.68 0.80 10.35
C ASN A 58 -15.45 1.48 8.99
N ASN A 59 -15.83 0.79 7.92
CA ASN A 59 -15.81 1.36 6.57
C ASN A 59 -16.69 2.62 6.49
N GLY A 60 -16.14 3.70 5.98
CA GLY A 60 -16.81 5.01 5.89
C GLY A 60 -16.72 5.86 7.17
N TYR A 61 -15.87 5.47 8.15
CA TYR A 61 -15.68 6.18 9.42
C TYR A 61 -14.28 6.80 9.53
N TYR A 62 -14.14 7.76 10.44
CA TYR A 62 -12.88 8.45 10.72
C TYR A 62 -12.71 8.76 12.22
N LEU A 63 -11.46 9.04 12.59
CA LEU A 63 -11.06 9.48 13.93
C LEU A 63 -10.50 10.90 13.86
N LYS A 64 -10.88 11.75 14.83
CA LYS A 64 -10.26 13.08 15.02
C LYS A 64 -9.02 13.02 15.90
N THR A 65 -8.94 12.04 16.78
CA THR A 65 -7.78 11.72 17.62
C THR A 65 -7.57 10.22 17.61
N SER A 66 -6.36 9.77 17.88
CA SER A 66 -6.02 8.34 17.87
C SER A 66 -6.79 7.49 18.89
N ASP A 67 -7.27 8.10 19.96
CA ASP A 67 -8.00 7.42 21.05
C ASP A 67 -9.48 7.83 21.07
N GLY A 68 -9.93 8.57 20.07
CA GLY A 68 -11.30 9.06 19.98
C GLY A 68 -12.29 8.03 19.45
N ASP A 69 -13.57 8.33 19.66
CA ASP A 69 -14.65 7.56 19.04
C ASP A 69 -14.66 7.73 17.52
N GLN A 70 -15.06 6.67 16.84
CA GLN A 70 -15.25 6.74 15.40
C GLN A 70 -16.48 7.59 15.05
N LEU A 71 -16.32 8.42 14.02
CA LEU A 71 -17.35 9.31 13.51
C LEU A 71 -17.71 8.91 12.08
N ASN A 72 -19.00 8.91 11.77
CA ASN A 72 -19.45 8.59 10.41
C ASN A 72 -19.07 9.71 9.43
N GLY A 73 -18.55 9.33 8.26
CA GLY A 73 -18.20 10.24 7.19
C GLY A 73 -16.81 9.98 6.63
N ASN A 74 -16.49 10.69 5.55
CA ASN A 74 -15.19 10.63 4.89
C ASN A 74 -14.67 12.06 4.62
N PRO A 75 -14.26 12.78 5.68
CA PRO A 75 -13.84 14.17 5.54
C PRO A 75 -12.50 14.27 4.78
N ASP A 76 -12.27 15.42 4.12
CA ASP A 76 -10.99 15.73 3.49
C ASP A 76 -9.94 16.27 4.48
N THR A 77 -10.41 16.87 5.58
CA THR A 77 -9.56 17.47 6.61
C THR A 77 -10.12 17.19 8.01
N GLY A 78 -9.30 17.46 9.05
CA GLY A 78 -9.74 17.37 10.45
C GLY A 78 -9.88 15.95 10.97
N TYR A 79 -9.11 15.01 10.43
CA TYR A 79 -8.99 13.63 10.89
C TYR A 79 -7.52 13.24 11.06
N VAL A 80 -7.26 12.27 11.92
CA VAL A 80 -5.94 11.61 12.05
C VAL A 80 -5.93 10.21 11.42
N ALA A 81 -7.09 9.57 11.36
CA ALA A 81 -7.27 8.30 10.65
C ALA A 81 -8.64 8.26 10.00
N LYS A 82 -8.75 7.71 8.81
CA LYS A 82 -10.03 7.38 8.17
C LYS A 82 -9.91 6.09 7.39
N TYR A 83 -10.98 5.33 7.38
CA TYR A 83 -11.04 4.08 6.64
C TYR A 83 -12.20 4.08 5.65
N LYS A 84 -11.90 3.80 4.41
CA LYS A 84 -12.91 3.67 3.35
C LYS A 84 -12.43 2.73 2.25
N ASP A 85 -13.28 1.77 1.89
CA ASP A 85 -13.13 0.89 0.72
C ASP A 85 -11.73 0.24 0.61
N GLY A 86 -11.26 -0.34 1.72
CA GLY A 86 -9.94 -1.00 1.78
C GLY A 86 -8.75 -0.05 1.94
N VAL A 87 -8.98 1.26 2.10
CA VAL A 87 -7.93 2.26 2.28
C VAL A 87 -7.99 2.87 3.68
N LEU A 88 -6.99 2.61 4.50
CA LEU A 88 -6.72 3.33 5.74
C LEU A 88 -5.83 4.54 5.41
N THR A 89 -6.34 5.74 5.59
CA THR A 89 -5.50 6.94 5.51
C THR A 89 -5.11 7.39 6.92
N LEU A 90 -3.82 7.49 7.16
CA LEU A 90 -3.23 8.08 8.38
C LEU A 90 -2.74 9.50 8.05
N ASN A 91 -3.09 10.46 8.88
CA ASN A 91 -2.77 11.87 8.68
C ASN A 91 -2.23 12.50 9.97
N ASN A 92 -0.91 12.61 10.07
CA ASN A 92 -0.20 13.01 11.29
C ASN A 92 -0.68 12.21 12.51
N PHE A 93 -0.89 10.92 12.28
CA PHE A 93 -1.36 9.98 13.29
C PHE A 93 -0.27 9.74 14.34
N ASN A 94 -0.64 9.80 15.60
CA ASN A 94 0.22 9.38 16.69
C ASN A 94 -0.62 8.53 17.66
N GLY A 95 -0.44 7.24 17.60
CA GLY A 95 -1.25 6.31 18.36
C GLY A 95 -0.59 4.95 18.51
N GLY A 96 -1.36 4.01 19.00
CA GLY A 96 -0.89 2.66 19.23
C GLY A 96 -1.09 1.76 18.00
N TYR A 97 -1.34 0.54 18.28
CA TYR A 97 -1.50 -0.59 17.38
C TYR A 97 -2.56 -0.37 16.29
N VAL A 98 -2.23 -0.83 15.09
CA VAL A 98 -3.17 -0.93 13.96
C VAL A 98 -3.39 -2.40 13.63
N GLY A 99 -4.61 -2.87 13.81
CA GLY A 99 -5.04 -4.25 13.51
C GLY A 99 -5.94 -4.28 12.29
N ILE A 100 -5.66 -5.21 11.40
CA ILE A 100 -6.47 -5.49 10.22
C ILE A 100 -6.90 -6.93 10.32
N ASN A 101 -8.21 -7.16 10.47
CA ASN A 101 -8.77 -8.50 10.48
C ASN A 101 -9.49 -8.75 9.14
N PRO A 102 -8.83 -9.39 8.19
CA PRO A 102 -9.41 -9.70 6.91
C PRO A 102 -10.31 -10.94 7.06
N GLY A 103 -11.61 -10.75 7.10
CA GLY A 103 -12.55 -11.85 7.03
C GLY A 103 -12.47 -12.63 5.71
N VAL A 104 -11.75 -12.13 4.71
CA VAL A 104 -11.54 -12.72 3.38
C VAL A 104 -10.22 -12.21 2.76
N SER A 105 -9.64 -13.00 1.87
CA SER A 105 -8.47 -12.63 1.08
C SER A 105 -8.70 -11.33 0.32
N GLY A 106 -7.73 -10.41 0.31
CA GLY A 106 -7.88 -9.16 -0.40
C GLY A 106 -6.69 -8.21 -0.29
N TYR A 107 -6.87 -7.05 -0.89
CA TYR A 107 -5.88 -5.98 -0.93
C TYR A 107 -6.25 -4.89 0.07
N PHE A 108 -5.27 -4.41 0.79
CA PHE A 108 -5.42 -3.34 1.76
C PHE A 108 -4.36 -2.28 1.53
N THR A 109 -4.75 -1.01 1.65
CA THR A 109 -3.81 0.10 1.48
C THR A 109 -3.73 0.94 2.75
N ILE A 110 -2.52 1.24 3.19
CA ILE A 110 -2.23 2.27 4.18
C ILE A 110 -1.67 3.48 3.42
N ASN A 111 -2.47 4.53 3.32
CA ASN A 111 -2.06 5.79 2.69
C ASN A 111 -1.58 6.77 3.76
N LEU A 112 -0.39 7.33 3.57
CA LEU A 112 0.27 8.19 4.54
C LEU A 112 0.21 9.66 4.12
N ILE A 113 -0.19 10.52 5.06
CA ILE A 113 -0.14 11.98 4.94
C ILE A 113 0.63 12.53 6.15
N GLY A 114 1.70 13.29 5.91
CA GLY A 114 2.53 13.84 6.98
C GLY A 114 3.31 12.79 7.77
N ASP A 115 3.61 13.10 9.02
CA ASP A 115 4.42 12.25 9.91
C ASP A 115 3.52 11.40 10.80
N ASN A 116 3.55 10.07 10.62
CA ASN A 116 2.71 9.12 11.35
C ASN A 116 3.56 8.26 12.27
N ILE A 117 3.09 8.05 13.49
CA ILE A 117 3.76 7.23 14.51
C ILE A 117 2.79 6.20 15.03
N ILE A 118 3.20 4.93 14.98
CA ILE A 118 2.52 3.80 15.60
C ILE A 118 3.42 3.27 16.72
N THR A 119 2.91 3.24 17.94
CA THR A 119 3.63 2.68 19.11
C THR A 119 2.86 1.47 19.61
N GLY A 120 3.30 0.29 19.22
CA GLY A 120 2.66 -0.97 19.57
C GLY A 120 3.40 -1.74 20.67
N GLY A 121 2.76 -2.80 21.15
CA GLY A 121 3.39 -3.84 21.96
C GLY A 121 4.16 -4.82 21.07
N GLN A 122 3.72 -6.07 21.06
CA GLN A 122 4.31 -7.12 20.18
C GLN A 122 4.27 -6.77 18.69
N ASN A 123 3.23 -6.05 18.25
CA ASN A 123 3.04 -5.64 16.86
C ASN A 123 2.74 -4.15 16.78
N GLY A 124 3.30 -3.47 15.78
CA GLY A 124 2.87 -2.13 15.41
C GLY A 124 1.67 -2.20 14.48
N VAL A 125 1.83 -2.89 13.36
CA VAL A 125 0.74 -3.22 12.44
C VAL A 125 0.58 -4.74 12.42
N PHE A 126 -0.63 -5.22 12.66
CA PHE A 126 -0.95 -6.64 12.63
C PHE A 126 -2.03 -6.91 11.59
N ILE A 127 -1.77 -7.84 10.71
CA ILE A 127 -2.73 -8.30 9.71
C ILE A 127 -3.00 -9.76 10.01
N ASP A 128 -4.20 -10.05 10.50
CA ASP A 128 -4.64 -11.42 10.74
C ASP A 128 -4.98 -12.06 9.39
N GLY A 129 -4.06 -12.84 8.88
CA GLY A 129 -4.16 -13.39 7.51
C GLY A 129 -4.13 -14.90 7.49
N GLU A 130 -5.28 -15.54 7.64
CA GLU A 130 -5.46 -16.93 7.22
C GLU A 130 -5.53 -17.06 5.69
N HIS A 131 -5.72 -15.94 4.99
CA HIS A 131 -5.96 -15.87 3.55
C HIS A 131 -4.85 -15.15 2.79
N GLU A 132 -4.74 -15.41 1.50
CA GLU A 132 -3.81 -14.70 0.63
C GLU A 132 -4.21 -13.24 0.45
N GLY A 133 -3.23 -12.34 0.45
CA GLY A 133 -3.50 -10.92 0.31
C GLY A 133 -2.24 -10.08 0.10
N ARG A 134 -2.47 -8.77 0.01
CA ARG A 134 -1.41 -7.77 -0.11
C ARG A 134 -1.76 -6.54 0.72
N VAL A 135 -0.79 -6.04 1.44
CA VAL A 135 -0.84 -4.72 2.08
C VAL A 135 0.11 -3.78 1.36
N THR A 136 -0.40 -2.67 0.88
CA THR A 136 0.40 -1.62 0.25
C THR A 136 0.50 -0.43 1.19
N ILE A 137 1.71 0.01 1.52
CA ILE A 137 1.98 1.24 2.24
C ILE A 137 2.44 2.27 1.23
N THR A 138 1.72 3.36 1.09
CA THR A 138 1.95 4.35 0.04
C THR A 138 1.76 5.77 0.53
N SER A 139 2.25 6.74 -0.23
CA SER A 139 1.99 8.16 -0.02
C SER A 139 2.09 8.91 -1.35
N ASN A 140 1.21 9.89 -1.54
CA ASN A 140 1.28 10.81 -2.68
C ASN A 140 2.17 12.05 -2.40
N ALA A 141 2.61 12.26 -1.14
CA ALA A 141 3.25 13.50 -0.69
C ALA A 141 4.33 13.27 0.38
N ASN A 142 5.24 12.33 0.16
CA ASN A 142 6.35 12.03 1.08
C ASN A 142 5.90 11.77 2.54
N GLY A 143 4.77 11.08 2.71
CA GLY A 143 4.28 10.70 4.02
C GLY A 143 5.21 9.70 4.70
N LYS A 144 5.37 9.84 6.00
CA LYS A 144 6.24 9.02 6.82
C LYS A 144 5.45 8.14 7.76
N LEU A 145 5.96 6.94 8.00
CA LEU A 145 5.46 6.03 9.01
C LEU A 145 6.62 5.55 9.88
N THR A 146 6.58 5.87 11.15
CA THR A 146 7.49 5.31 12.15
C THR A 146 6.72 4.31 13.00
N ILE A 147 7.20 3.07 13.04
CA ILE A 147 6.63 2.00 13.87
C ILE A 147 7.61 1.69 14.99
N ASN A 148 7.15 1.82 16.24
CA ASN A 148 7.89 1.43 17.42
C ASN A 148 7.16 0.25 18.07
N ALA A 149 7.69 -0.95 17.95
CA ALA A 149 7.14 -2.17 18.51
C ALA A 149 8.08 -2.74 19.56
N THR A 150 7.59 -2.96 20.80
CA THR A 150 8.42 -3.41 21.91
C THR A 150 7.71 -4.44 22.78
N SER A 151 8.47 -5.46 23.24
CA SER A 151 8.00 -6.40 24.24
C SER A 151 9.14 -6.80 25.17
N SER A 152 8.83 -7.06 26.43
CA SER A 152 9.79 -7.58 27.39
C SER A 152 9.81 -9.12 27.49
N VAL A 153 8.81 -9.79 26.91
CA VAL A 153 8.59 -11.23 27.16
C VAL A 153 8.21 -12.04 25.93
N SER A 154 8.07 -11.39 24.78
CA SER A 154 7.56 -12.05 23.57
C SER A 154 8.30 -11.60 22.31
N SER A 155 8.15 -12.38 21.25
CA SER A 155 8.59 -11.97 19.92
C SER A 155 7.92 -10.67 19.48
N VAL A 156 8.62 -9.87 18.68
CA VAL A 156 8.19 -8.53 18.26
C VAL A 156 8.29 -8.40 16.76
N TRP A 157 7.24 -7.87 16.16
CA TRP A 157 7.17 -7.55 14.74
C TRP A 157 6.69 -6.10 14.53
N GLY A 158 7.41 -5.35 13.73
CA GLY A 158 6.94 -4.02 13.34
C GLY A 158 5.66 -4.13 12.52
N ILE A 159 5.69 -4.94 11.48
CA ILE A 159 4.52 -5.33 10.67
C ILE A 159 4.46 -6.85 10.68
N ALA A 160 3.37 -7.40 11.19
CA ALA A 160 3.12 -8.85 11.25
C ALA A 160 1.98 -9.24 10.31
N CYS A 161 2.26 -10.15 9.38
CA CYS A 161 1.26 -10.73 8.49
C CYS A 161 1.02 -12.19 8.89
N GLY A 162 -0.07 -12.43 9.62
CA GLY A 162 -0.45 -13.74 10.14
C GLY A 162 -0.18 -13.94 11.64
N ALA A 163 -1.06 -14.68 12.29
CA ALA A 163 -1.02 -14.95 13.74
C ALA A 163 0.01 -16.00 14.16
N SER A 164 0.62 -16.71 13.23
CA SER A 164 1.59 -17.75 13.53
C SER A 164 2.81 -17.64 12.60
N VAL A 165 3.93 -18.18 13.05
CA VAL A 165 5.16 -18.31 12.23
C VAL A 165 4.97 -19.03 10.89
N MET A 166 3.81 -19.63 10.66
CA MET A 166 3.48 -20.36 9.44
C MET A 166 2.52 -19.65 8.49
N ALA A 167 1.79 -18.62 8.93
CA ALA A 167 0.77 -17.94 8.12
C ALA A 167 1.36 -16.72 7.38
N LYS A 168 2.26 -16.97 6.45
CA LYS A 168 2.86 -15.93 5.61
C LYS A 168 2.17 -15.90 4.24
N ASN A 169 0.88 -15.59 4.23
CA ASN A 169 0.13 -15.55 2.97
C ASN A 169 -0.04 -14.13 2.41
N ILE A 170 0.52 -13.13 3.09
CA ILE A 170 0.33 -11.73 2.74
C ILE A 170 1.65 -11.13 2.28
N ASP A 171 1.61 -10.43 1.15
CA ASP A 171 2.70 -9.63 0.65
C ASP A 171 2.61 -8.21 1.21
N VAL A 172 3.75 -7.62 1.54
CA VAL A 172 3.86 -6.21 1.91
C VAL A 172 4.59 -5.46 0.80
N VAL A 173 3.96 -4.41 0.31
CA VAL A 173 4.55 -3.51 -0.69
C VAL A 173 4.70 -2.12 -0.07
N ILE A 174 5.88 -1.55 -0.15
CA ILE A 174 6.15 -0.16 0.22
C ILE A 174 6.48 0.58 -1.06
N GLY A 175 5.64 1.54 -1.43
CA GLY A 175 5.77 2.24 -2.70
C GLY A 175 5.24 3.68 -2.64
N GLY A 176 5.10 4.31 -3.81
CA GLY A 176 4.81 5.73 -3.89
C GLY A 176 5.93 6.50 -3.13
N ASN A 177 5.64 7.68 -2.63
CA ASN A 177 6.61 8.48 -1.86
C ASN A 177 6.60 8.15 -0.35
N ALA A 178 6.21 6.94 0.06
CA ALA A 178 6.17 6.55 1.47
C ALA A 178 7.56 6.31 2.03
N GLN A 179 7.81 6.85 3.22
CA GLN A 179 9.03 6.59 4.00
C GLN A 179 8.65 5.78 5.25
N VAL A 180 9.17 4.57 5.37
CA VAL A 180 8.83 3.68 6.49
C VAL A 180 10.08 3.40 7.32
N THR A 181 9.97 3.65 8.63
CA THR A 181 10.99 3.33 9.63
C THR A 181 10.38 2.38 10.66
N ILE A 182 11.05 1.27 10.94
CA ILE A 182 10.57 0.28 11.89
C ILE A 182 11.63 0.06 12.97
N ASN A 183 11.23 0.27 14.21
CA ASN A 183 12.01 0.01 15.41
C ASN A 183 11.32 -1.13 16.18
N ALA A 184 11.81 -2.35 16.00
CA ALA A 184 11.30 -3.52 16.72
C ALA A 184 12.35 -3.97 17.75
N THR A 185 11.93 -4.18 19.00
CA THR A 185 12.84 -4.55 20.08
C THR A 185 12.16 -5.52 21.04
N SER A 186 12.83 -6.63 21.37
CA SER A 186 12.44 -7.54 22.44
C SER A 186 13.59 -7.72 23.44
N ASN A 187 13.24 -7.71 24.73
CA ASN A 187 14.17 -8.07 25.82
C ASN A 187 13.91 -9.47 26.36
N GLY A 188 12.99 -10.23 25.75
CA GLY A 188 12.71 -11.62 26.12
C GLY A 188 13.79 -12.57 25.65
N GLU A 189 14.04 -13.63 26.40
CA GLU A 189 14.96 -14.69 25.99
C GLU A 189 14.32 -15.53 24.87
N ASN A 190 15.11 -15.87 23.83
CA ASN A 190 14.69 -16.68 22.69
C ASN A 190 13.52 -16.10 21.89
N CYS A 191 13.38 -14.78 21.88
CA CYS A 191 12.33 -14.08 21.13
C CYS A 191 12.80 -13.70 19.71
N GLN A 192 11.92 -13.88 18.75
CA GLN A 192 12.13 -13.40 17.38
C GLN A 192 11.83 -11.90 17.28
N VAL A 193 12.67 -11.16 16.56
CA VAL A 193 12.46 -9.74 16.29
C VAL A 193 12.61 -9.51 14.79
N ASP A 194 11.52 -9.14 14.15
CA ASP A 194 11.52 -8.81 12.72
C ASP A 194 10.97 -7.38 12.51
N GLY A 195 11.52 -6.66 11.57
CA GLY A 195 10.91 -5.42 11.10
C GLY A 195 9.58 -5.70 10.40
N ILE A 196 9.60 -6.60 9.42
CA ILE A 196 8.43 -7.04 8.67
C ILE A 196 8.42 -8.56 8.59
N HIS A 197 7.32 -9.15 9.03
CA HIS A 197 7.06 -10.57 8.94
C HIS A 197 5.94 -10.82 7.93
N ALA A 198 6.30 -11.20 6.71
CA ALA A 198 5.39 -11.36 5.57
C ALA A 198 5.86 -12.47 4.63
N ARG A 199 5.03 -12.86 3.66
CA ARG A 199 5.41 -13.80 2.60
C ARG A 199 6.50 -13.20 1.71
N ASN A 200 6.24 -12.01 1.19
CA ASN A 200 7.20 -11.22 0.41
C ASN A 200 7.17 -9.77 0.86
N VAL A 201 8.30 -9.09 0.74
CA VAL A 201 8.41 -7.64 0.94
C VAL A 201 8.98 -7.04 -0.34
N THR A 202 8.25 -6.11 -0.92
CA THR A 202 8.68 -5.37 -2.10
C THR A 202 8.80 -3.89 -1.75
N ILE A 203 9.92 -3.27 -2.10
CA ILE A 203 10.12 -1.82 -2.01
C ILE A 203 10.19 -1.33 -3.44
N GLU A 204 9.25 -0.48 -3.82
CA GLU A 204 9.17 0.09 -5.16
C GLU A 204 9.91 1.42 -5.18
N ASP A 205 10.83 1.56 -6.14
CA ASP A 205 11.51 2.83 -6.40
C ASP A 205 10.54 3.82 -7.05
N ASN A 206 10.66 5.09 -6.69
CA ASN A 206 9.86 6.19 -7.24
C ASN A 206 10.55 6.88 -8.41
#